data_9485cdff9501cc91008fc834e01644cf
#
_entry.id   9485cdff9501cc91008fc834e01644cf
#
_cell.length_a   1.000
_cell.length_b   1.000
_cell.length_c   1.000
_cell.angle_alpha   90.00
_cell.angle_beta   90.00
_cell.angle_gamma   90.00
#
_symmetry.space_group_name_H-M   'P 1'
#
loop_
_entity.id
_entity.type
_entity.pdbx_description
1 polymer ?
#
loop_
_entity_poly.entity_id
_entity_poly.type
_entity_poly.pdbx_seq_one_letter_code
_entity_poly.pdbx_strand_id
1 'polypeptide(L)'
;MADEKSKLLEAAILQIEKSYGKGSIMRLGNKDVLVPVNVIPSGCLSLDAALGVGGFPRGRVIEIYGPESGGKTTLTLHVIAEAQKLGGQAAFIDAEHALDPSYARKLGVDVDNLLVSQPDHGEQALEIAETLIRSGGVDIVVVDSVAALVPKAELEGEMGDPQMGLQARLMSQALRKLTAIVSKSKTSLIFINQIREKIGVMFGNPETTTGGRALKFYASMRVDIRRIQAIKEGDRVVGSRTRAKVVKNKVAAPFREAEFDIVYGEGISREGDLIDLGVDKGIIEKSGTWMSYGGERMGQGRENARMFLKENKDIREKIENALRKKMEIPGSGHNAAAPGANGSAQTNGNANVPAAEKPQVKAAAAASVDTKARPAR
;
A
#
# COMPACT_ATOMS: atom_id res chain seq x y z
N MET A 1 39.89 -30.75 3.57
CA MET A 1 39.65 -29.44 2.93
C MET A 1 38.19 -29.00 2.92
N ALA A 2 37.19 -29.81 2.44
CA ALA A 2 35.77 -29.41 2.49
C ALA A 2 35.23 -29.33 3.91
N ASP A 3 35.61 -30.28 4.76
CA ASP A 3 35.13 -30.37 6.15
C ASP A 3 35.72 -29.28 7.07
N GLU A 4 36.97 -28.86 6.83
CA GLU A 4 37.58 -27.71 7.53
C GLU A 4 36.90 -26.37 7.17
N LYS A 5 36.58 -26.17 5.89
CA LYS A 5 35.88 -24.98 5.44
C LYS A 5 34.44 -24.90 6.04
N SER A 6 33.78 -26.06 6.19
CA SER A 6 32.46 -26.12 6.83
C SER A 6 32.53 -25.73 8.31
N LYS A 7 33.53 -26.24 9.06
CA LYS A 7 33.74 -25.90 10.49
C LYS A 7 34.05 -24.43 10.69
N LEU A 8 34.92 -23.86 9.83
CA LEU A 8 35.23 -22.43 9.87
C LEU A 8 34.02 -21.55 9.59
N LEU A 9 33.17 -21.97 8.63
CA LEU A 9 31.94 -21.26 8.31
C LEU A 9 30.92 -21.33 9.47
N GLU A 10 30.76 -22.49 10.10
CA GLU A 10 29.87 -22.64 11.27
C GLU A 10 30.35 -21.78 12.45
N ALA A 11 31.66 -21.74 12.71
CA ALA A 11 32.19 -20.86 13.75
C ALA A 11 31.94 -19.38 13.45
N ALA A 12 32.09 -18.96 12.18
CA ALA A 12 31.76 -17.60 11.76
C ALA A 12 30.29 -17.26 11.91
N ILE A 13 29.39 -18.20 11.56
CA ILE A 13 27.94 -18.04 11.74
C ILE A 13 27.59 -17.85 13.22
N LEU A 14 28.12 -18.71 14.11
CA LEU A 14 27.93 -18.59 15.55
C LEU A 14 28.44 -17.26 16.12
N GLN A 15 29.59 -16.80 15.63
CA GLN A 15 30.13 -15.50 16.04
C GLN A 15 29.24 -14.34 15.60
N ILE A 16 28.71 -14.37 14.38
CA ILE A 16 27.77 -13.39 13.86
C ILE A 16 26.47 -13.38 14.70
N GLU A 17 25.91 -14.55 14.97
CA GLU A 17 24.69 -14.66 15.80
C GLU A 17 24.92 -14.18 17.24
N LYS A 18 26.10 -14.42 17.81
CA LYS A 18 26.47 -13.92 19.14
C LYS A 18 26.61 -12.38 19.15
N SER A 19 27.13 -11.80 18.09
CA SER A 19 27.39 -10.36 18.01
C SER A 19 26.15 -9.54 17.61
N TYR A 20 25.28 -10.09 16.75
CA TYR A 20 24.15 -9.38 16.15
C TYR A 20 22.78 -9.97 16.47
N GLY A 21 22.74 -11.06 17.20
CA GLY A 21 21.50 -11.77 17.58
C GLY A 21 21.16 -12.94 16.65
N LYS A 22 20.35 -13.88 17.17
CA LYS A 22 19.86 -15.02 16.37
C LYS A 22 19.05 -14.54 15.18
N GLY A 23 19.28 -15.13 13.99
CA GLY A 23 18.60 -14.77 12.74
C GLY A 23 19.26 -13.62 11.98
N SER A 24 20.41 -13.08 12.46
CA SER A 24 21.21 -12.10 11.72
C SER A 24 21.82 -12.67 10.44
N ILE A 25 22.03 -13.97 10.40
CA ILE A 25 22.44 -14.75 9.23
C ILE A 25 21.63 -16.04 9.15
N MET A 26 21.21 -16.44 7.94
CA MET A 26 20.42 -17.66 7.75
C MET A 26 20.75 -18.34 6.43
N ARG A 27 20.57 -19.66 6.37
CA ARG A 27 20.69 -20.43 5.13
C ARG A 27 19.34 -20.44 4.42
N LEU A 28 19.27 -19.96 3.17
CA LEU A 28 18.02 -19.90 2.37
C LEU A 28 17.34 -21.27 2.15
N GLY A 29 18.06 -22.38 2.27
CA GLY A 29 17.51 -23.73 2.11
C GLY A 29 16.72 -24.24 3.31
N ASN A 30 16.70 -23.54 4.44
CA ASN A 30 15.85 -23.91 5.56
C ASN A 30 14.39 -23.57 5.24
N LYS A 31 13.50 -24.56 5.33
CA LYS A 31 12.05 -24.39 5.04
C LYS A 31 11.40 -23.30 5.89
N ASP A 32 11.94 -23.03 7.08
CA ASP A 32 11.48 -21.99 8.01
C ASP A 32 11.77 -20.56 7.53
N VAL A 33 12.61 -20.39 6.50
CA VAL A 33 12.99 -19.09 5.93
C VAL A 33 12.09 -18.67 4.76
N LEU A 34 11.41 -19.61 4.13
CA LEU A 34 10.48 -19.36 3.03
C LEU A 34 9.12 -18.91 3.57
N VAL A 35 9.08 -17.73 4.22
CA VAL A 35 7.81 -17.13 4.63
C VAL A 35 7.08 -16.63 3.39
N PRO A 36 5.81 -17.03 3.17
CA PRO A 36 5.00 -16.47 2.09
C PRO A 36 4.97 -14.95 2.19
N VAL A 37 5.04 -14.27 1.04
CA VAL A 37 4.94 -12.81 1.02
C VAL A 37 3.52 -12.43 1.41
N ASN A 38 3.36 -11.82 2.59
CA ASN A 38 2.07 -11.26 2.99
C ASN A 38 1.73 -10.08 2.11
N VAL A 39 0.48 -10.01 1.65
CA VAL A 39 0.01 -9.01 0.70
C VAL A 39 -1.28 -8.34 1.18
N ILE A 40 -1.57 -7.18 0.60
CA ILE A 40 -2.86 -6.51 0.65
C ILE A 40 -3.45 -6.62 -0.76
N PRO A 41 -4.62 -7.24 -0.96
CA PRO A 41 -5.27 -7.31 -2.27
C PRO A 41 -5.54 -5.93 -2.85
N SER A 42 -5.56 -5.83 -4.18
CA SER A 42 -5.87 -4.56 -4.85
C SER A 42 -7.38 -4.28 -4.96
N GLY A 43 -8.21 -5.28 -4.71
CA GLY A 43 -9.65 -5.25 -5.02
C GLY A 43 -9.98 -5.59 -6.48
N CYS A 44 -8.95 -5.83 -7.31
CA CYS A 44 -9.02 -6.18 -8.72
C CYS A 44 -8.24 -7.47 -8.96
N LEU A 45 -8.94 -8.55 -9.32
CA LEU A 45 -8.33 -9.89 -9.40
C LEU A 45 -7.31 -10.01 -10.54
N SER A 46 -7.57 -9.34 -11.67
CA SER A 46 -6.62 -9.29 -12.79
C SER A 46 -5.31 -8.62 -12.40
N LEU A 47 -5.38 -7.53 -11.61
CA LEU A 47 -4.19 -6.86 -11.11
C LEU A 47 -3.47 -7.72 -10.06
N ASP A 48 -4.19 -8.36 -9.14
CA ASP A 48 -3.59 -9.25 -8.14
C ASP A 48 -2.83 -10.41 -8.81
N ALA A 49 -3.36 -10.95 -9.91
CA ALA A 49 -2.68 -11.95 -10.74
C ALA A 49 -1.45 -11.39 -11.45
N ALA A 50 -1.53 -10.15 -11.98
CA ALA A 50 -0.41 -9.49 -12.64
C ALA A 50 0.73 -9.16 -11.67
N LEU A 51 0.41 -8.82 -10.41
CA LEU A 51 1.38 -8.60 -9.33
C LEU A 51 2.10 -9.91 -8.94
N GLY A 52 1.53 -11.07 -9.24
CA GLY A 52 2.15 -12.39 -9.13
C GLY A 52 2.24 -12.97 -7.74
N VAL A 53 1.93 -12.19 -6.71
CA VAL A 53 1.89 -12.60 -5.30
C VAL A 53 0.50 -12.43 -4.68
N GLY A 54 -0.52 -12.06 -5.50
CA GLY A 54 -1.90 -11.93 -5.07
C GLY A 54 -2.28 -10.59 -4.45
N GLY A 55 -1.43 -9.56 -4.60
CA GLY A 55 -1.68 -8.21 -4.10
C GLY A 55 -0.40 -7.40 -3.91
N PHE A 56 -0.52 -6.28 -3.23
CA PHE A 56 0.60 -5.41 -2.89
C PHE A 56 1.38 -5.93 -1.67
N PRO A 57 2.71 -6.15 -1.77
CA PRO A 57 3.48 -6.80 -0.73
C PRO A 57 3.62 -5.93 0.52
N ARG A 58 3.41 -6.53 1.69
CA ARG A 58 3.70 -5.92 2.99
C ARG A 58 5.21 -5.85 3.23
N GLY A 59 5.65 -4.85 3.98
CA GLY A 59 7.06 -4.65 4.28
C GLY A 59 7.89 -4.14 3.09
N ARG A 60 7.25 -3.50 2.11
CA ARG A 60 7.89 -3.03 0.89
C ARG A 60 7.48 -1.60 0.53
N VAL A 61 8.40 -0.91 -0.15
CA VAL A 61 8.14 0.36 -0.83
C VAL A 61 7.61 0.07 -2.22
N ILE A 62 6.51 0.71 -2.59
CA ILE A 62 5.79 0.55 -3.84
C ILE A 62 5.64 1.92 -4.49
N GLU A 63 5.78 2.01 -5.80
CA GLU A 63 5.47 3.21 -6.58
C GLU A 63 4.34 2.92 -7.56
N ILE A 64 3.26 3.70 -7.49
CA ILE A 64 2.18 3.73 -8.48
C ILE A 64 2.26 5.05 -9.21
N TYR A 65 2.47 5.03 -10.52
CA TYR A 65 2.67 6.24 -11.30
C TYR A 65 1.93 6.18 -12.63
N GLY A 66 1.71 7.34 -13.22
CA GLY A 66 1.01 7.48 -14.50
C GLY A 66 0.55 8.92 -14.73
N PRO A 67 -0.08 9.18 -15.88
CA PRO A 67 -0.63 10.49 -16.21
C PRO A 67 -1.76 10.87 -15.24
N GLU A 68 -2.15 12.13 -15.28
CA GLU A 68 -3.32 12.62 -14.55
C GLU A 68 -4.59 11.86 -14.96
N SER A 69 -5.54 11.73 -14.04
CA SER A 69 -6.79 11.00 -14.26
C SER A 69 -6.63 9.55 -14.70
N GLY A 70 -5.45 8.94 -14.49
CA GLY A 70 -5.16 7.54 -14.80
C GLY A 70 -5.73 6.54 -13.79
N GLY A 71 -6.29 6.99 -12.64
CA GLY A 71 -6.85 6.14 -11.60
C GLY A 71 -5.87 5.76 -10.47
N LYS A 72 -4.77 6.49 -10.30
CA LYS A 72 -3.75 6.24 -9.26
C LYS A 72 -4.35 6.28 -7.85
N THR A 73 -4.97 7.40 -7.48
CA THR A 73 -5.62 7.60 -6.18
C THR A 73 -6.79 6.63 -5.97
N THR A 74 -7.59 6.38 -7.02
CA THR A 74 -8.67 5.38 -6.98
C THR A 74 -8.14 3.99 -6.61
N LEU A 75 -7.07 3.53 -7.28
CA LEU A 75 -6.45 2.24 -6.98
C LEU A 75 -5.94 2.18 -5.54
N THR A 76 -5.25 3.22 -5.06
CA THR A 76 -4.71 3.22 -3.69
C THR A 76 -5.80 3.25 -2.63
N LEU A 77 -6.92 3.95 -2.87
CA LEU A 77 -8.08 3.92 -1.98
C LEU A 77 -8.73 2.54 -1.92
N HIS A 78 -8.81 1.80 -3.04
CA HIS A 78 -9.23 0.39 -3.01
C HIS A 78 -8.28 -0.48 -2.20
N VAL A 79 -6.97 -0.30 -2.33
CA VAL A 79 -5.98 -1.04 -1.51
C VAL A 79 -6.14 -0.72 -0.02
N ILE A 80 -6.41 0.54 0.33
CA ILE A 80 -6.73 0.94 1.71
C ILE A 80 -8.00 0.22 2.20
N ALA A 81 -9.07 0.23 1.41
CA ALA A 81 -10.31 -0.44 1.75
C ALA A 81 -10.11 -1.95 1.98
N GLU A 82 -9.31 -2.61 1.13
CA GLU A 82 -8.97 -4.02 1.30
C GLU A 82 -8.10 -4.26 2.55
N ALA A 83 -7.15 -3.37 2.87
CA ALA A 83 -6.37 -3.44 4.11
C ALA A 83 -7.27 -3.35 5.36
N GLN A 84 -8.22 -2.41 5.36
CA GLN A 84 -9.18 -2.22 6.46
C GLN A 84 -10.13 -3.41 6.61
N LYS A 85 -10.60 -4.01 5.51
CA LYS A 85 -11.40 -5.25 5.52
C LYS A 85 -10.67 -6.44 6.17
N LEU A 86 -9.35 -6.46 6.08
CA LEU A 86 -8.49 -7.43 6.75
C LEU A 86 -8.21 -7.08 8.23
N GLY A 87 -8.84 -6.04 8.77
CA GLY A 87 -8.62 -5.54 10.13
C GLY A 87 -7.36 -4.67 10.29
N GLY A 88 -6.74 -4.27 9.18
CA GLY A 88 -5.53 -3.44 9.19
C GLY A 88 -5.82 -1.95 9.36
N GLN A 89 -4.82 -1.22 9.87
CA GLN A 89 -4.84 0.23 10.02
C GLN A 89 -4.19 0.91 8.81
N ALA A 90 -4.80 1.99 8.34
CA ALA A 90 -4.37 2.71 7.16
C ALA A 90 -4.10 4.19 7.45
N ALA A 91 -3.09 4.75 6.78
CA ALA A 91 -2.81 6.18 6.80
C ALA A 91 -2.66 6.72 5.37
N PHE A 92 -3.19 7.92 5.16
CA PHE A 92 -3.12 8.66 3.90
C PHE A 92 -2.47 10.02 4.14
N ILE A 93 -1.32 10.25 3.52
CA ILE A 93 -0.59 11.52 3.57
C ILE A 93 -0.92 12.28 2.29
N ASP A 94 -1.83 13.23 2.44
CA ASP A 94 -2.41 14.03 1.35
C ASP A 94 -1.60 15.32 1.15
N ALA A 95 -0.49 15.21 0.43
CA ALA A 95 0.34 16.36 0.11
C ALA A 95 -0.23 17.23 -1.03
N GLU A 96 -1.22 16.73 -1.79
CA GLU A 96 -1.94 17.50 -2.82
C GLU A 96 -3.17 18.23 -2.25
N HIS A 97 -3.58 17.94 -1.00
CA HIS A 97 -4.80 18.46 -0.37
C HIS A 97 -6.08 18.20 -1.18
N ALA A 98 -6.15 17.04 -1.83
CA ALA A 98 -7.17 16.71 -2.81
C ALA A 98 -8.02 15.46 -2.47
N LEU A 99 -7.86 14.89 -1.26
CA LEU A 99 -8.62 13.74 -0.83
C LEU A 99 -10.08 14.12 -0.60
N ASP A 100 -10.99 13.48 -1.36
CA ASP A 100 -12.44 13.57 -1.12
C ASP A 100 -12.90 12.40 -0.23
N PRO A 101 -13.30 12.66 1.04
CA PRO A 101 -13.78 11.61 1.96
C PRO A 101 -15.07 10.95 1.46
N SER A 102 -15.91 11.67 0.72
CA SER A 102 -17.17 11.15 0.17
C SER A 102 -16.88 10.13 -0.94
N TYR A 103 -15.89 10.41 -1.78
CA TYR A 103 -15.43 9.47 -2.80
C TYR A 103 -14.73 8.26 -2.17
N ALA A 104 -13.86 8.46 -1.19
CA ALA A 104 -13.20 7.37 -0.47
C ALA A 104 -14.22 6.40 0.17
N ARG A 105 -15.27 6.93 0.81
CA ARG A 105 -16.36 6.13 1.39
C ARG A 105 -17.10 5.30 0.33
N LYS A 106 -17.35 5.84 -0.85
CA LYS A 106 -17.97 5.11 -1.97
C LYS A 106 -17.11 3.95 -2.47
N LEU A 107 -15.80 4.08 -2.39
CA LEU A 107 -14.85 3.01 -2.73
C LEU A 107 -14.71 1.94 -1.65
N GLY A 108 -15.41 2.11 -0.52
CA GLY A 108 -15.42 1.16 0.59
C GLY A 108 -14.38 1.41 1.66
N VAL A 109 -13.74 2.60 1.65
CA VAL A 109 -12.83 3.02 2.73
C VAL A 109 -13.65 3.37 3.96
N ASP A 110 -13.28 2.82 5.09
CA ASP A 110 -13.72 3.27 6.40
C ASP A 110 -12.99 4.59 6.73
N VAL A 111 -13.67 5.69 6.40
CA VAL A 111 -13.08 7.03 6.54
C VAL A 111 -13.02 7.48 7.99
N ASP A 112 -13.83 6.90 8.86
CA ASP A 112 -13.88 7.25 10.27
C ASP A 112 -12.66 6.67 11.03
N ASN A 113 -12.04 5.61 10.48
CA ASN A 113 -10.84 4.97 10.98
C ASN A 113 -9.60 5.20 10.08
N LEU A 114 -9.69 6.03 9.05
CA LEU A 114 -8.56 6.38 8.21
C LEU A 114 -7.76 7.54 8.84
N LEU A 115 -6.47 7.33 9.09
CA LEU A 115 -5.57 8.40 9.51
C LEU A 115 -5.23 9.27 8.30
N VAL A 116 -5.55 10.56 8.35
CA VAL A 116 -5.23 11.51 7.27
C VAL A 116 -4.31 12.59 7.80
N SER A 117 -3.26 12.91 7.06
CA SER A 117 -2.36 14.03 7.33
C SER A 117 -2.19 14.88 6.10
N GLN A 118 -2.25 16.20 6.25
CA GLN A 118 -2.04 17.19 5.19
C GLN A 118 -0.83 18.06 5.56
N PRO A 119 0.39 17.62 5.22
CA PRO A 119 1.63 18.28 5.58
C PRO A 119 1.88 19.53 4.74
N ASP A 120 2.52 20.53 5.34
CA ASP A 120 2.88 21.78 4.67
C ASP A 120 4.06 21.65 3.72
N HIS A 121 4.98 20.69 3.97
CA HIS A 121 6.19 20.48 3.17
C HIS A 121 6.64 19.01 3.17
N GLY A 122 7.54 18.67 2.25
CA GLY A 122 7.97 17.30 2.00
C GLY A 122 8.66 16.61 3.17
N GLU A 123 9.50 17.35 3.93
CA GLU A 123 10.16 16.81 5.13
C GLU A 123 9.13 16.38 6.18
N GLN A 124 8.14 17.22 6.46
CA GLN A 124 7.06 16.91 7.40
C GLN A 124 6.26 15.68 6.96
N ALA A 125 5.91 15.59 5.67
CA ALA A 125 5.21 14.43 5.11
C ALA A 125 5.98 13.13 5.37
N LEU A 126 7.28 13.13 5.10
CA LEU A 126 8.13 11.95 5.20
C LEU A 126 8.47 11.59 6.65
N GLU A 127 8.56 12.56 7.56
CA GLU A 127 8.73 12.35 9.01
C GLU A 127 7.47 11.78 9.65
N ILE A 128 6.27 12.24 9.25
CA ILE A 128 5.00 11.68 9.66
C ILE A 128 4.90 10.22 9.19
N ALA A 129 5.23 9.95 7.91
CA ALA A 129 5.28 8.59 7.38
C ALA A 129 6.25 7.72 8.18
N GLU A 130 7.47 8.20 8.46
CA GLU A 130 8.47 7.48 9.25
C GLU A 130 7.95 7.14 10.63
N THR A 131 7.32 8.09 11.31
CA THR A 131 6.79 7.93 12.68
C THR A 131 5.67 6.89 12.72
N LEU A 132 4.70 6.97 11.80
CA LEU A 132 3.61 6.01 11.69
C LEU A 132 4.12 4.59 11.40
N ILE A 133 5.04 4.43 10.46
CA ILE A 133 5.61 3.13 10.09
C ILE A 133 6.44 2.56 11.25
N ARG A 134 7.22 3.39 11.93
CA ARG A 134 8.07 3.00 13.07
C ARG A 134 7.24 2.51 14.26
N SER A 135 6.04 3.04 14.45
CA SER A 135 5.13 2.58 15.51
C SER A 135 4.74 1.11 15.38
N GLY A 136 4.76 0.56 14.14
CA GLY A 136 4.28 -0.80 13.84
C GLY A 136 2.76 -0.95 13.92
N GLY A 137 2.03 0.15 14.14
CA GLY A 137 0.56 0.16 14.28
C GLY A 137 -0.19 0.36 12.97
N VAL A 138 0.51 0.58 11.84
CA VAL A 138 -0.12 0.79 10.54
C VAL A 138 0.29 -0.28 9.52
N ASP A 139 -0.67 -0.81 8.80
CA ASP A 139 -0.48 -1.83 7.77
C ASP A 139 -0.16 -1.25 6.40
N ILE A 140 -0.70 -0.08 6.12
CA ILE A 140 -0.50 0.64 4.86
C ILE A 140 -0.37 2.13 5.11
N VAL A 141 0.60 2.76 4.43
CA VAL A 141 0.75 4.21 4.34
C VAL A 141 0.79 4.59 2.87
N VAL A 142 -0.06 5.51 2.47
CA VAL A 142 -0.08 6.09 1.11
C VAL A 142 0.38 7.53 1.18
N VAL A 143 1.26 7.94 0.27
CA VAL A 143 1.72 9.33 0.10
C VAL A 143 1.26 9.80 -1.28
N ASP A 144 0.34 10.75 -1.33
CA ASP A 144 -0.22 11.33 -2.57
C ASP A 144 0.08 12.82 -2.62
N SER A 145 0.94 13.32 -3.47
CA SER A 145 1.86 12.57 -4.33
C SER A 145 3.30 13.04 -4.14
N VAL A 146 4.28 12.25 -4.65
CA VAL A 146 5.70 12.65 -4.64
C VAL A 146 5.91 14.00 -5.30
N ALA A 147 5.12 14.34 -6.33
CA ALA A 147 5.21 15.61 -7.05
C ALA A 147 4.95 16.82 -6.12
N ALA A 148 4.10 16.65 -5.12
CA ALA A 148 3.72 17.68 -4.14
C ALA A 148 4.64 17.75 -2.91
N LEU A 149 5.62 16.84 -2.78
CA LEU A 149 6.60 16.88 -1.69
C LEU A 149 7.64 17.98 -1.95
N VAL A 150 7.24 19.23 -1.76
CA VAL A 150 8.12 20.39 -1.91
C VAL A 150 9.03 20.49 -0.68
N PRO A 151 10.36 20.58 -0.85
CA PRO A 151 11.28 20.80 0.26
C PRO A 151 11.01 22.14 0.98
N LYS A 152 11.15 22.15 2.31
CA LYS A 152 10.95 23.35 3.11
C LYS A 152 11.80 24.53 2.64
N ALA A 153 13.07 24.27 2.29
CA ALA A 153 13.97 25.29 1.77
C ALA A 153 13.51 25.91 0.44
N GLU A 154 12.74 25.17 -0.35
CA GLU A 154 12.14 25.67 -1.60
C GLU A 154 10.93 26.58 -1.32
N LEU A 155 10.16 26.29 -0.25
CA LEU A 155 9.03 27.11 0.18
C LEU A 155 9.46 28.42 0.85
N GLU A 156 10.61 28.40 1.56
CA GLU A 156 11.18 29.57 2.24
C GLU A 156 12.04 30.45 1.30
N GLY A 157 12.35 29.97 0.08
CA GLY A 157 13.11 30.71 -0.93
C GLY A 157 12.28 31.76 -1.67
N GLU A 158 12.94 32.66 -2.41
CA GLU A 158 12.25 33.63 -3.23
C GLU A 158 11.74 33.00 -4.54
N MET A 159 10.65 33.57 -5.08
CA MET A 159 10.12 33.14 -6.38
C MET A 159 11.16 33.35 -7.49
N GLY A 160 11.57 32.23 -8.12
CA GLY A 160 12.56 32.23 -9.20
C GLY A 160 13.94 31.73 -8.81
N ASP A 161 14.17 31.45 -7.53
CA ASP A 161 15.42 30.84 -7.08
C ASP A 161 15.64 29.46 -7.70
N PRO A 162 16.86 29.16 -8.20
CA PRO A 162 17.17 27.87 -8.78
C PRO A 162 17.30 26.79 -7.70
N GLN A 163 16.23 26.06 -7.42
CA GLN A 163 16.14 25.02 -6.40
C GLN A 163 16.43 23.60 -6.95
N MET A 164 17.44 23.49 -7.83
CA MET A 164 17.71 22.25 -8.54
C MET A 164 18.09 21.10 -7.63
N GLY A 165 17.31 20.01 -7.68
CA GLY A 165 17.66 18.73 -7.07
C GLY A 165 17.35 18.60 -5.59
N LEU A 166 16.76 19.57 -4.91
CA LEU A 166 16.41 19.50 -3.48
C LEU A 166 15.43 18.36 -3.21
N GLN A 167 14.34 18.26 -3.98
CA GLN A 167 13.38 17.17 -3.87
C GLN A 167 14.03 15.79 -4.07
N ALA A 168 14.96 15.65 -5.01
CA ALA A 168 15.66 14.39 -5.22
C ALA A 168 16.59 14.02 -4.07
N ARG A 169 17.21 15.00 -3.40
CA ARG A 169 18.00 14.79 -2.17
C ARG A 169 17.12 14.35 -1.02
N LEU A 170 16.00 15.05 -0.79
CA LEU A 170 15.01 14.74 0.23
C LEU A 170 14.52 13.29 0.06
N MET A 171 14.06 12.91 -1.12
CA MET A 171 13.62 11.54 -1.42
C MET A 171 14.73 10.51 -1.22
N SER A 172 15.96 10.81 -1.62
CA SER A 172 17.09 9.90 -1.43
C SER A 172 17.42 9.67 0.04
N GLN A 173 17.35 10.70 0.87
CA GLN A 173 17.58 10.63 2.31
C GLN A 173 16.47 9.87 3.02
N ALA A 174 15.21 10.20 2.74
CA ALA A 174 14.05 9.57 3.33
C ALA A 174 13.98 8.07 2.99
N LEU A 175 14.15 7.69 1.71
CA LEU A 175 14.05 6.30 1.30
C LEU A 175 15.15 5.40 1.90
N ARG A 176 16.34 5.93 2.17
CA ARG A 176 17.40 5.20 2.91
C ARG A 176 16.93 4.81 4.31
N LYS A 177 16.22 5.69 5.01
CA LYS A 177 15.67 5.43 6.35
C LYS A 177 14.43 4.53 6.26
N LEU A 178 13.47 4.91 5.43
CA LEU A 178 12.16 4.26 5.33
C LEU A 178 12.24 2.79 4.92
N THR A 179 13.13 2.44 3.98
CA THR A 179 13.21 1.05 3.46
C THR A 179 13.47 0.03 4.56
N ALA A 180 14.39 0.33 5.49
CA ALA A 180 14.71 -0.58 6.59
C ALA A 180 13.55 -0.68 7.60
N ILE A 181 12.89 0.45 7.90
CA ILE A 181 11.79 0.53 8.86
C ILE A 181 10.57 -0.20 8.30
N VAL A 182 10.19 0.07 7.05
CA VAL A 182 9.11 -0.59 6.32
C VAL A 182 9.26 -2.10 6.32
N SER A 183 10.46 -2.61 6.07
CA SER A 183 10.72 -4.06 6.09
C SER A 183 10.51 -4.68 7.48
N LYS A 184 10.88 -3.96 8.55
CA LYS A 184 10.74 -4.43 9.95
C LYS A 184 9.28 -4.38 10.42
N SER A 185 8.58 -3.28 10.16
CA SER A 185 7.17 -3.07 10.57
C SER A 185 6.18 -3.89 9.77
N LYS A 186 6.59 -4.43 8.60
CA LYS A 186 5.69 -5.10 7.63
C LYS A 186 4.61 -4.19 7.05
N THR A 187 4.78 -2.88 7.12
CA THR A 187 3.88 -1.89 6.53
C THR A 187 4.06 -1.84 5.01
N SER A 188 2.99 -1.74 4.23
CA SER A 188 3.07 -1.40 2.80
C SER A 188 3.18 0.12 2.66
N LEU A 189 4.27 0.63 2.09
CA LEU A 189 4.43 2.06 1.82
C LEU A 189 4.27 2.32 0.33
N ILE A 190 3.18 3.00 -0.05
CA ILE A 190 2.83 3.32 -1.42
C ILE A 190 3.07 4.81 -1.68
N PHE A 191 3.90 5.11 -2.66
CA PHE A 191 4.06 6.45 -3.22
C PHE A 191 3.28 6.56 -4.53
N ILE A 192 2.38 7.52 -4.60
CA ILE A 192 1.76 7.95 -5.85
C ILE A 192 2.71 8.94 -6.51
N ASN A 193 2.92 8.81 -7.83
CA ASN A 193 3.82 9.67 -8.57
C ASN A 193 3.23 10.11 -9.91
N GLN A 194 3.66 11.26 -10.38
CA GLN A 194 3.26 11.83 -11.66
C GLN A 194 4.36 11.62 -12.70
N ILE A 195 3.96 11.55 -13.96
CA ILE A 195 4.88 11.53 -15.11
C ILE A 195 5.20 12.98 -15.50
N ARG A 196 6.45 13.21 -15.82
CA ARG A 196 6.97 14.43 -16.44
C ARG A 196 7.76 14.05 -17.68
N GLU A 197 7.78 14.91 -18.67
CA GLU A 197 8.59 14.71 -19.86
C GLU A 197 9.92 15.46 -19.75
N LYS A 198 10.98 14.80 -20.17
CA LYS A 198 12.30 15.40 -20.29
C LYS A 198 12.39 16.15 -21.60
N ILE A 199 12.70 17.43 -21.51
CA ILE A 199 12.95 18.27 -22.67
C ILE A 199 14.25 17.80 -23.36
N GLY A 200 14.26 17.73 -24.70
CA GLY A 200 15.45 17.46 -25.50
C GLY A 200 15.80 15.97 -25.68
N VAL A 201 14.95 15.03 -25.30
CA VAL A 201 15.14 13.60 -25.58
C VAL A 201 14.61 13.29 -26.97
N MET A 202 15.48 13.20 -27.97
CA MET A 202 15.09 12.86 -29.34
C MET A 202 14.94 11.35 -29.59
N PHE A 203 15.58 10.51 -28.78
CA PHE A 203 15.54 9.04 -28.89
C PHE A 203 15.27 8.40 -27.52
N GLY A 204 14.46 7.33 -27.51
CA GLY A 204 14.06 6.60 -26.30
C GLY A 204 12.80 7.17 -25.64
N ASN A 205 12.55 6.78 -24.39
CA ASN A 205 11.36 7.22 -23.65
C ASN A 205 11.65 8.54 -22.91
N PRO A 206 11.01 9.65 -23.25
CA PRO A 206 11.18 10.94 -22.57
C PRO A 206 10.54 10.96 -21.17
N GLU A 207 9.60 10.05 -20.89
CA GLU A 207 8.86 10.04 -19.64
C GLU A 207 9.76 9.73 -18.44
N THR A 208 9.58 10.51 -17.40
CA THR A 208 10.23 10.29 -16.09
C THR A 208 9.26 10.61 -14.96
N THR A 209 9.48 10.03 -13.78
CA THR A 209 8.73 10.36 -12.58
C THR A 209 9.44 11.44 -11.78
N THR A 210 8.70 12.22 -10.97
CA THR A 210 9.22 13.26 -10.08
C THR A 210 10.02 12.67 -8.91
N GLY A 211 10.74 13.50 -8.13
CA GLY A 211 11.51 13.05 -6.97
C GLY A 211 12.85 12.36 -7.31
N GLY A 212 13.32 12.47 -8.56
CA GLY A 212 14.60 11.94 -8.99
C GLY A 212 14.62 10.43 -9.23
N ARG A 213 15.81 9.80 -9.08
CA ARG A 213 15.99 8.35 -9.36
C ARG A 213 15.83 7.45 -8.14
N ALA A 214 15.83 8.01 -6.92
CA ALA A 214 15.90 7.21 -5.70
C ALA A 214 14.72 6.24 -5.58
N LEU A 215 13.49 6.70 -5.78
CA LEU A 215 12.30 5.86 -5.67
C LEU A 215 12.32 4.70 -6.69
N LYS A 216 12.82 4.92 -7.91
CA LYS A 216 12.99 3.86 -8.92
C LYS A 216 13.89 2.71 -8.46
N PHE A 217 14.91 3.01 -7.64
CA PHE A 217 15.81 1.99 -7.08
C PHE A 217 15.26 1.34 -5.82
N TYR A 218 14.73 2.13 -4.89
CA TYR A 218 14.25 1.64 -3.60
C TYR A 218 12.91 0.89 -3.70
N ALA A 219 12.01 1.28 -4.58
CA ALA A 219 10.76 0.57 -4.78
C ALA A 219 11.01 -0.91 -5.13
N SER A 220 10.32 -1.80 -4.42
CA SER A 220 10.30 -3.24 -4.72
C SER A 220 9.33 -3.56 -5.86
N MET A 221 8.31 -2.75 -6.02
CA MET A 221 7.29 -2.88 -7.04
C MET A 221 6.99 -1.51 -7.64
N ARG A 222 6.81 -1.44 -8.95
CA ARG A 222 6.43 -0.22 -9.68
C ARG A 222 5.33 -0.57 -10.67
N VAL A 223 4.23 0.17 -10.58
CA VAL A 223 3.04 -0.02 -11.43
C VAL A 223 2.79 1.26 -12.21
N ASP A 224 2.80 1.16 -13.54
CA ASP A 224 2.39 2.21 -14.48
C ASP A 224 0.89 2.04 -14.75
N ILE A 225 0.09 3.06 -14.41
CA ILE A 225 -1.36 3.01 -14.58
C ILE A 225 -1.80 4.08 -15.58
N ARG A 226 -2.55 3.66 -16.62
CA ARG A 226 -2.97 4.53 -17.72
C ARG A 226 -4.39 4.24 -18.15
N ARG A 227 -5.15 5.29 -18.40
CA ARG A 227 -6.43 5.21 -19.09
C ARG A 227 -6.19 4.82 -20.55
N ILE A 228 -6.92 3.80 -21.03
CA ILE A 228 -6.85 3.34 -22.44
C ILE A 228 -8.02 3.90 -23.22
N GLN A 229 -9.25 3.77 -22.68
CA GLN A 229 -10.48 4.07 -23.40
C GLN A 229 -11.54 4.61 -22.44
N ALA A 230 -12.43 5.47 -22.94
CA ALA A 230 -13.63 5.89 -22.22
C ALA A 230 -14.73 4.81 -22.32
N ILE A 231 -15.39 4.52 -21.22
CA ILE A 231 -16.59 3.69 -21.18
C ILE A 231 -17.78 4.63 -21.30
N LYS A 232 -18.64 4.34 -22.26
CA LYS A 232 -19.83 5.15 -22.54
C LYS A 232 -21.10 4.34 -22.36
N GLU A 233 -22.13 5.00 -21.84
CA GLU A 233 -23.49 4.51 -21.81
C GLU A 233 -24.34 5.52 -22.60
N GLY A 234 -24.72 5.15 -23.83
CA GLY A 234 -25.21 6.10 -24.80
C GLY A 234 -24.16 7.17 -25.11
N ASP A 235 -24.51 8.43 -24.99
CA ASP A 235 -23.60 9.58 -25.20
C ASP A 235 -22.80 9.96 -23.94
N ARG A 236 -23.14 9.42 -22.78
CA ARG A 236 -22.53 9.78 -21.50
C ARG A 236 -21.30 8.91 -21.22
N VAL A 237 -20.20 9.53 -20.85
CA VAL A 237 -19.02 8.84 -20.35
C VAL A 237 -19.26 8.47 -18.87
N VAL A 238 -19.32 7.18 -18.57
CA VAL A 238 -19.59 6.63 -17.22
C VAL A 238 -18.35 6.10 -16.54
N GLY A 239 -17.25 5.93 -17.27
CA GLY A 239 -16.02 5.39 -16.70
C GLY A 239 -14.87 5.35 -17.69
N SER A 240 -13.84 4.63 -17.34
CA SER A 240 -12.66 4.40 -18.17
C SER A 240 -12.13 2.99 -18.05
N ARG A 241 -11.75 2.40 -19.19
CA ARG A 241 -10.89 1.22 -19.24
C ARG A 241 -9.47 1.67 -18.90
N THR A 242 -8.86 1.01 -17.96
CA THR A 242 -7.55 1.37 -17.41
C THR A 242 -6.62 0.17 -17.52
N ARG A 243 -5.37 0.42 -17.91
CA ARG A 243 -4.31 -0.58 -17.94
C ARG A 243 -3.30 -0.29 -16.83
N ALA A 244 -3.00 -1.29 -16.04
CA ALA A 244 -1.92 -1.30 -15.05
C ALA A 244 -0.80 -2.25 -15.52
N LYS A 245 0.41 -1.72 -15.69
CA LYS A 245 1.60 -2.48 -16.10
C LYS A 245 2.60 -2.54 -14.96
N VAL A 246 2.98 -3.75 -14.57
CA VAL A 246 3.98 -3.99 -13.53
C VAL A 246 5.37 -3.87 -14.14
N VAL A 247 5.96 -2.68 -14.12
CA VAL A 247 7.27 -2.40 -14.78
C VAL A 247 8.48 -2.82 -13.96
N LYS A 248 8.31 -3.04 -12.66
CA LYS A 248 9.32 -3.57 -11.75
C LYS A 248 8.66 -4.41 -10.68
N ASN A 249 9.23 -5.57 -10.41
CA ASN A 249 8.78 -6.46 -9.36
C ASN A 249 9.97 -7.23 -8.80
N LYS A 250 10.20 -7.15 -7.46
CA LYS A 250 11.25 -7.91 -6.77
C LYS A 250 10.72 -9.14 -6.04
N VAL A 251 9.39 -9.37 -6.07
CA VAL A 251 8.75 -10.49 -5.37
C VAL A 251 8.11 -11.50 -6.33
N ALA A 252 7.97 -11.14 -7.60
CA ALA A 252 7.50 -12.01 -8.69
C ALA A 252 8.06 -11.55 -10.04
N ALA A 253 7.71 -12.25 -11.14
CA ALA A 253 8.10 -11.87 -12.50
C ALA A 253 7.47 -10.51 -12.87
N PRO A 254 8.27 -9.54 -13.36
CA PRO A 254 7.77 -8.24 -13.82
C PRO A 254 7.14 -8.32 -15.22
N PHE A 255 6.70 -7.16 -15.73
CA PHE A 255 6.19 -6.89 -17.07
C PHE A 255 4.83 -7.54 -17.40
N ARG A 256 4.10 -8.01 -16.39
CA ARG A 256 2.70 -8.40 -16.55
C ARG A 256 1.82 -7.17 -16.57
N GLU A 257 0.69 -7.28 -17.25
CA GLU A 257 -0.30 -6.23 -17.40
C GLU A 257 -1.67 -6.73 -16.96
N ALA A 258 -2.49 -5.81 -16.45
CA ALA A 258 -3.90 -6.03 -16.16
C ALA A 258 -4.72 -4.89 -16.74
N GLU A 259 -5.88 -5.20 -17.28
CA GLU A 259 -6.85 -4.22 -17.75
C GLU A 259 -8.15 -4.38 -16.99
N PHE A 260 -8.66 -3.28 -16.48
CA PHE A 260 -9.90 -3.25 -15.70
C PHE A 260 -10.64 -1.93 -15.91
N ASP A 261 -11.91 -1.92 -15.57
CA ASP A 261 -12.75 -0.75 -15.68
C ASP A 261 -12.79 0.03 -14.36
N ILE A 262 -12.67 1.36 -14.46
CA ILE A 262 -12.94 2.30 -13.37
C ILE A 262 -14.25 3.02 -13.73
N VAL A 263 -15.29 2.80 -12.95
CA VAL A 263 -16.61 3.45 -13.08
C VAL A 263 -16.63 4.69 -12.19
N TYR A 264 -17.07 5.82 -12.74
CA TYR A 264 -17.08 7.07 -11.99
C TYR A 264 -18.09 7.01 -10.85
N GLY A 265 -17.61 7.33 -9.64
CA GLY A 265 -18.40 7.25 -8.41
C GLY A 265 -18.49 5.86 -7.76
N GLU A 266 -18.06 4.79 -8.45
CA GLU A 266 -18.04 3.42 -7.91
C GLU A 266 -16.61 2.86 -7.75
N GLY A 267 -15.65 3.36 -8.57
CA GLY A 267 -14.27 2.90 -8.57
C GLY A 267 -14.04 1.70 -9.49
N ILE A 268 -13.11 0.81 -9.11
CA ILE A 268 -12.77 -0.38 -9.90
C ILE A 268 -13.95 -1.36 -9.91
N SER A 269 -14.39 -1.73 -11.11
CA SER A 269 -15.49 -2.68 -11.32
C SER A 269 -15.02 -4.11 -11.08
N ARG A 270 -15.19 -4.60 -9.84
CA ARG A 270 -14.82 -5.97 -9.46
C ARG A 270 -15.59 -7.00 -10.27
N GLU A 271 -16.89 -6.79 -10.46
CA GLU A 271 -17.75 -7.69 -11.23
C GLU A 271 -17.35 -7.72 -12.71
N GLY A 272 -17.03 -6.55 -13.29
CA GLY A 272 -16.54 -6.47 -14.67
C GLY A 272 -15.23 -7.21 -14.88
N ASP A 273 -14.30 -7.07 -13.94
CA ASP A 273 -13.02 -7.79 -13.94
C ASP A 273 -13.22 -9.31 -13.83
N LEU A 274 -14.10 -9.77 -12.94
CA LEU A 274 -14.43 -11.20 -12.79
C LEU A 274 -15.09 -11.79 -14.07
N ILE A 275 -15.93 -11.02 -14.76
CA ILE A 275 -16.54 -11.46 -16.01
C ILE A 275 -15.48 -11.60 -17.10
N ASP A 276 -14.64 -10.58 -17.27
CA ASP A 276 -13.59 -10.60 -18.30
C ASP A 276 -12.63 -11.77 -18.08
N LEU A 277 -12.14 -11.96 -16.85
CA LEU A 277 -11.30 -13.10 -16.49
C LEU A 277 -12.04 -14.43 -16.57
N GLY A 278 -13.32 -14.46 -16.16
CA GLY A 278 -14.15 -15.67 -16.19
C GLY A 278 -14.33 -16.21 -17.60
N VAL A 279 -14.56 -15.32 -18.55
CA VAL A 279 -14.67 -15.68 -19.97
C VAL A 279 -13.31 -16.10 -20.52
N ASP A 280 -12.23 -15.33 -20.25
CA ASP A 280 -10.87 -15.65 -20.71
C ASP A 280 -10.40 -17.01 -20.18
N LYS A 281 -10.69 -17.34 -18.95
CA LYS A 281 -10.31 -18.60 -18.32
C LYS A 281 -11.32 -19.74 -18.54
N GLY A 282 -12.42 -19.50 -19.25
CA GLY A 282 -13.45 -20.52 -19.52
C GLY A 282 -14.13 -21.04 -18.25
N ILE A 283 -14.34 -20.17 -17.27
CA ILE A 283 -15.15 -20.39 -16.07
C ILE A 283 -16.56 -19.87 -16.30
N ILE A 284 -16.68 -18.73 -16.99
CA ILE A 284 -17.94 -18.18 -17.48
C ILE A 284 -18.07 -18.60 -18.94
N GLU A 285 -19.17 -19.26 -19.25
CA GLU A 285 -19.52 -19.68 -20.60
C GLU A 285 -20.13 -18.50 -21.36
N LYS A 286 -19.64 -18.26 -22.57
CA LYS A 286 -20.19 -17.25 -23.48
C LYS A 286 -20.76 -17.91 -24.71
N SER A 287 -22.07 -17.86 -24.86
CA SER A 287 -22.78 -18.37 -26.06
C SER A 287 -23.45 -17.19 -26.78
N GLY A 288 -22.83 -16.74 -27.88
CA GLY A 288 -23.21 -15.52 -28.57
C GLY A 288 -23.08 -14.30 -27.65
N THR A 289 -24.20 -13.64 -27.34
CA THR A 289 -24.26 -12.50 -26.41
C THR A 289 -24.60 -12.92 -24.98
N TRP A 290 -24.99 -14.18 -24.73
CA TRP A 290 -25.36 -14.67 -23.42
C TRP A 290 -24.16 -15.15 -22.63
N MET A 291 -24.17 -14.83 -21.33
CA MET A 291 -23.18 -15.29 -20.35
C MET A 291 -23.85 -16.20 -19.33
N SER A 292 -23.20 -17.31 -18.97
CA SER A 292 -23.70 -18.29 -18.00
C SER A 292 -22.57 -18.84 -17.13
N TYR A 293 -22.93 -19.24 -15.92
CA TYR A 293 -22.05 -19.89 -14.98
C TYR A 293 -22.75 -21.09 -14.33
N GLY A 294 -22.17 -22.29 -14.43
CA GLY A 294 -22.75 -23.50 -13.84
C GLY A 294 -24.14 -23.83 -14.35
N GLY A 295 -24.46 -23.48 -15.61
CA GLY A 295 -25.79 -23.67 -16.22
C GLY A 295 -26.80 -22.53 -15.94
N GLU A 296 -26.47 -21.59 -15.04
CA GLU A 296 -27.31 -20.44 -14.72
C GLU A 296 -27.00 -19.26 -15.65
N ARG A 297 -28.02 -18.65 -16.24
CA ARG A 297 -27.88 -17.48 -17.11
C ARG A 297 -27.68 -16.21 -16.29
N MET A 298 -26.54 -15.54 -16.50
CA MET A 298 -26.19 -14.29 -15.83
C MET A 298 -26.73 -13.05 -16.55
N GLY A 299 -27.00 -13.15 -17.85
CA GLY A 299 -27.52 -12.03 -18.64
C GLY A 299 -27.02 -12.00 -20.07
N GLN A 300 -27.67 -11.15 -20.87
CA GLN A 300 -27.28 -10.86 -22.24
C GLN A 300 -26.36 -9.64 -22.26
N GLY A 301 -25.13 -9.82 -22.68
CA GLY A 301 -24.11 -8.79 -22.70
C GLY A 301 -23.38 -8.62 -21.35
N ARG A 302 -22.22 -7.95 -21.42
CA ARG A 302 -21.32 -7.78 -20.28
C ARG A 302 -21.95 -6.96 -19.14
N GLU A 303 -22.72 -5.94 -19.50
CA GLU A 303 -23.30 -5.02 -18.49
C GLU A 303 -24.41 -5.72 -17.68
N ASN A 304 -25.29 -6.48 -18.33
CA ASN A 304 -26.32 -7.25 -17.61
C ASN A 304 -25.71 -8.32 -16.71
N ALA A 305 -24.66 -9.00 -17.16
CA ALA A 305 -23.93 -9.94 -16.33
C ALA A 305 -23.22 -9.26 -15.14
N ARG A 306 -22.73 -8.03 -15.32
CA ARG A 306 -22.15 -7.21 -14.23
C ARG A 306 -23.20 -6.87 -13.17
N MET A 307 -24.37 -6.42 -13.59
CA MET A 307 -25.48 -6.13 -12.69
C MET A 307 -25.95 -7.38 -11.94
N PHE A 308 -26.06 -8.51 -12.63
CA PHE A 308 -26.38 -9.80 -12.03
C PHE A 308 -25.41 -10.18 -10.90
N LEU A 309 -24.07 -10.02 -11.13
CA LEU A 309 -23.07 -10.33 -10.11
C LEU A 309 -23.07 -9.32 -8.93
N LYS A 310 -23.52 -8.08 -9.13
CA LYS A 310 -23.73 -7.13 -8.02
C LYS A 310 -24.83 -7.59 -7.07
N GLU A 311 -25.92 -8.14 -7.62
CA GLU A 311 -27.09 -8.62 -6.88
C GLU A 311 -26.83 -9.99 -6.25
N ASN A 312 -26.08 -10.87 -6.93
CA ASN A 312 -25.82 -12.27 -6.53
C ASN A 312 -24.39 -12.45 -6.00
N LYS A 313 -24.18 -12.03 -4.74
CA LYS A 313 -22.85 -12.05 -4.09
C LYS A 313 -22.26 -13.45 -3.94
N ASP A 314 -23.08 -14.46 -3.68
CA ASP A 314 -22.68 -15.86 -3.54
C ASP A 314 -22.15 -16.46 -4.85
N ILE A 315 -22.77 -16.12 -5.99
CA ILE A 315 -22.27 -16.54 -7.32
C ILE A 315 -20.98 -15.81 -7.63
N ARG A 316 -20.89 -14.52 -7.31
CA ARG A 316 -19.69 -13.73 -7.47
C ARG A 316 -18.51 -14.34 -6.70
N GLU A 317 -18.71 -14.73 -5.43
CA GLU A 317 -17.67 -15.37 -4.62
C GLU A 317 -17.26 -16.75 -5.16
N LYS A 318 -18.21 -17.55 -5.65
CA LYS A 318 -17.91 -18.83 -6.29
C LYS A 318 -17.03 -18.65 -7.54
N ILE A 319 -17.37 -17.69 -8.41
CA ILE A 319 -16.59 -17.37 -9.61
C ILE A 319 -15.19 -16.89 -9.23
N GLU A 320 -15.08 -15.96 -8.25
CA GLU A 320 -13.80 -15.47 -7.79
C GLU A 320 -12.91 -16.57 -7.22
N ASN A 321 -13.45 -17.45 -6.38
CA ASN A 321 -12.71 -18.58 -5.82
C ASN A 321 -12.27 -19.56 -6.89
N ALA A 322 -13.12 -19.84 -7.90
CA ALA A 322 -12.76 -20.67 -9.03
C ALA A 322 -11.64 -20.04 -9.88
N LEU A 323 -11.70 -18.72 -10.11
CA LEU A 323 -10.65 -17.97 -10.82
C LEU A 323 -9.33 -17.98 -10.04
N ARG A 324 -9.35 -17.70 -8.74
CA ARG A 324 -8.16 -17.72 -7.88
C ARG A 324 -7.47 -19.07 -7.92
N LYS A 325 -8.25 -20.15 -7.82
CA LYS A 325 -7.74 -21.53 -7.94
C LYS A 325 -7.15 -21.82 -9.31
N LYS A 326 -7.85 -21.44 -10.40
CA LYS A 326 -7.41 -21.72 -11.77
C LYS A 326 -6.18 -20.91 -12.17
N MET A 327 -6.03 -19.70 -11.62
CA MET A 327 -4.90 -18.80 -11.88
C MET A 327 -3.75 -18.98 -10.90
N GLU A 328 -3.86 -19.91 -9.94
CA GLU A 328 -2.86 -20.17 -8.89
C GLU A 328 -2.40 -18.91 -8.16
N ILE A 329 -3.36 -18.00 -7.85
CA ILE A 329 -3.04 -16.74 -7.18
C ILE A 329 -2.70 -17.05 -5.71
N PRO A 330 -1.48 -16.75 -5.23
CA PRO A 330 -1.09 -17.04 -3.86
C PRO A 330 -1.91 -16.23 -2.84
N GLY A 331 -2.20 -16.81 -1.70
CA GLY A 331 -2.46 -16.06 -0.46
C GLY A 331 -3.81 -15.39 -0.28
N SER A 332 -4.87 -15.81 -0.97
CA SER A 332 -6.20 -15.22 -0.80
C SER A 332 -7.26 -16.17 -0.24
N GLY A 333 -6.87 -16.97 0.73
CA GLY A 333 -7.86 -17.60 1.60
C GLY A 333 -8.44 -16.52 2.52
N HIS A 334 -9.75 -16.32 2.49
CA HIS A 334 -10.52 -15.61 3.53
C HIS A 334 -10.51 -16.35 4.88
N ASN A 335 -9.43 -17.07 5.17
CA ASN A 335 -9.13 -17.76 6.42
C ASN A 335 -7.80 -17.24 7.00
N ALA A 336 -7.67 -15.93 7.15
CA ALA A 336 -6.84 -15.41 8.20
C ALA A 336 -7.71 -15.38 9.46
N ALA A 337 -7.68 -16.48 10.21
CA ALA A 337 -8.06 -16.44 11.61
C ALA A 337 -7.39 -15.21 12.23
N ALA A 338 -8.18 -14.38 12.87
CA ALA A 338 -7.69 -13.32 13.73
C ALA A 338 -6.53 -13.87 14.57
N PRO A 339 -5.45 -13.12 14.81
CA PRO A 339 -4.42 -13.55 15.73
C PRO A 339 -5.09 -13.80 17.07
N GLY A 340 -5.28 -15.07 17.39
CA GLY A 340 -5.91 -15.53 18.60
C GLY A 340 -5.16 -14.97 19.78
N ALA A 341 -5.86 -14.28 20.64
CA ALA A 341 -5.51 -14.08 22.02
C ALA A 341 -5.32 -15.46 22.66
N ASN A 342 -4.11 -15.98 22.65
CA ASN A 342 -3.66 -17.11 23.45
C ASN A 342 -2.48 -16.66 24.29
N GLY A 343 -2.83 -16.05 25.41
CA GLY A 343 -2.00 -15.84 26.56
C GLY A 343 -2.75 -16.32 27.79
N SER A 344 -3.07 -17.61 27.85
CA SER A 344 -3.42 -18.24 29.12
C SER A 344 -2.12 -18.41 29.94
N ALA A 345 -1.81 -17.41 30.75
CA ALA A 345 -0.84 -17.52 31.81
C ALA A 345 -1.41 -18.47 32.84
N GLN A 346 -0.82 -19.66 32.95
CA GLN A 346 -0.95 -20.52 34.12
C GLN A 346 -0.28 -19.82 35.31
N THR A 347 -1.12 -19.38 36.25
CA THR A 347 -0.69 -18.96 37.57
C THR A 347 -0.31 -20.18 38.38
N ASN A 348 0.98 -20.36 38.63
CA ASN A 348 1.45 -21.12 39.77
C ASN A 348 1.80 -20.14 40.90
N GLY A 349 1.15 -20.36 42.01
CA GLY A 349 1.21 -19.53 43.19
C GLY A 349 2.49 -19.64 44.02
N ASN A 350 2.52 -18.72 44.96
CA ASN A 350 3.39 -18.60 46.15
C ASN A 350 4.69 -17.85 45.99
N ALA A 351 4.65 -16.60 46.45
CA ALA A 351 5.56 -16.16 47.52
C ALA A 351 5.20 -14.71 47.97
N ASN A 352 4.94 -14.65 49.25
CA ASN A 352 4.80 -13.49 50.14
C ASN A 352 5.94 -12.45 49.99
N VAL A 353 5.63 -11.14 49.82
CA VAL A 353 6.53 -10.02 50.15
C VAL A 353 5.69 -8.82 50.62
N PRO A 354 6.11 -8.11 51.68
CA PRO A 354 5.27 -7.19 52.45
C PRO A 354 5.16 -5.80 51.84
N ALA A 355 4.11 -5.09 52.26
CA ALA A 355 3.75 -3.72 51.89
C ALA A 355 4.85 -2.70 52.22
N ALA A 356 5.14 -1.83 51.26
CA ALA A 356 5.90 -0.59 51.50
C ALA A 356 5.01 0.65 51.21
N GLU A 357 5.15 1.60 52.11
CA GLU A 357 4.37 2.80 52.35
C GLU A 357 4.36 3.77 51.16
N LYS A 358 3.24 4.49 51.00
CA LYS A 358 3.06 5.65 50.13
C LYS A 358 3.69 6.92 50.74
N PRO A 359 4.45 7.74 50.04
CA PRO A 359 4.78 9.08 50.51
C PRO A 359 3.64 10.07 50.17
N GLN A 360 3.21 10.77 51.20
CA GLN A 360 2.31 11.93 51.14
C GLN A 360 3.00 13.11 50.48
N VAL A 361 2.33 13.76 49.50
CA VAL A 361 2.74 15.05 48.96
C VAL A 361 2.02 16.15 49.73
N LYS A 362 2.80 16.98 50.41
CA LYS A 362 2.36 18.21 51.09
C LYS A 362 2.06 19.30 50.03
N ALA A 363 0.87 19.89 50.14
CA ALA A 363 0.49 21.13 49.49
C ALA A 363 1.30 22.30 50.08
N ALA A 364 1.89 23.14 49.20
CA ALA A 364 2.44 24.42 49.58
C ALA A 364 1.61 25.55 48.93
N ALA A 365 1.28 26.50 49.75
CA ALA A 365 0.33 27.58 49.56
C ALA A 365 0.81 28.66 48.57
N ALA A 366 -0.16 29.33 47.99
CA ALA A 366 -0.06 30.53 47.17
C ALA A 366 0.58 31.73 47.94
N ALA A 367 1.44 32.47 47.27
CA ALA A 367 1.79 33.84 47.62
C ALA A 367 1.52 34.77 46.45
N SER A 368 0.57 35.65 46.66
CA SER A 368 0.23 36.81 45.86
C SER A 368 1.35 37.86 45.93
N VAL A 369 1.76 38.42 44.78
CA VAL A 369 2.52 39.69 44.76
C VAL A 369 1.90 40.63 43.73
N ASP A 370 1.72 41.77 44.22
CA ASP A 370 0.99 42.95 43.83
C ASP A 370 1.48 43.66 42.55
N THR A 371 0.53 44.28 41.89
CA THR A 371 0.62 45.30 40.84
C THR A 371 1.48 46.50 41.20
N LYS A 372 2.34 46.95 40.28
CA LYS A 372 2.65 48.38 40.11
C LYS A 372 2.89 48.74 38.64
N ALA A 373 1.99 49.52 38.12
CA ALA A 373 2.11 50.28 36.89
C ALA A 373 3.06 51.50 37.07
N ARG A 374 3.77 51.87 35.99
CA ARG A 374 4.02 53.24 35.52
C ARG A 374 5.03 53.31 34.38
N PRO A 375 5.18 54.49 33.67
CA PRO A 375 4.52 54.76 32.40
C PRO A 375 5.54 55.12 31.29
N ALA A 376 4.98 55.48 30.13
CA ALA A 376 5.58 55.94 28.88
C ALA A 376 6.80 56.86 28.92
N ARG A 377 7.70 56.62 27.97
CA ARG A 377 8.25 57.65 27.07
C ARG A 377 8.55 57.00 25.73
#